data_8a713e82879aae3770fb595bb3269a12
#
_entry.id   8a713e82879aae3770fb595bb3269a12
#
_cell.length_a   1.000
_cell.length_b   1.000
_cell.length_c   1.000
_cell.angle_alpha   90.00
_cell.angle_beta   90.00
_cell.angle_gamma   90.00
#
_symmetry.space_group_name_H-M   'P 1'
#
loop_
_entity.id
_entity.type
_entity.pdbx_description
1 polymer ?
#
loop_
_entity_poly.entity_id
_entity_poly.type
_entity_poly.pdbx_seq_one_letter_code
_entity_poly.pdbx_strand_id
1 'polypeptide(L)'
;MKEWWVQVGLLSVPLLAVYLHIPPPKLSPALLSWRSTGSFFTYKDQNIFYRDSTGAVGSSDIVVLLHGFPTSSYDWYKIWEGLTQRFHRVIALDFIGFGFSDKPRPHRYSIFEQANVVEGLVRHLGLGHQRINLLSHDYGDTVAQELLHRYEHNKTGSILINSLCLSNGGIFPETHYPRFIQKILKDGGLLSPIILRLMNFFFFSRG
;
A
#
# COMPACT_ATOMS: atom_id res chain seq x y z
N MET A 1 -10.48 39.40 -29.16
CA MET A 1 -9.63 38.66 -28.23
C MET A 1 -10.28 38.32 -26.88
N LYS A 2 -11.40 38.89 -26.48
CA LYS A 2 -12.08 38.61 -25.20
C LYS A 2 -13.03 37.41 -25.23
N GLU A 3 -13.50 36.98 -26.37
CA GLU A 3 -14.56 35.94 -26.49
C GLU A 3 -14.07 34.50 -26.31
N TRP A 4 -12.83 34.20 -26.68
CA TRP A 4 -12.33 32.83 -26.55
C TRP A 4 -12.16 32.36 -25.08
N TRP A 5 -11.85 33.28 -24.15
CA TRP A 5 -11.81 32.95 -22.74
C TRP A 5 -13.18 32.58 -22.18
N VAL A 6 -14.25 33.23 -22.70
CA VAL A 6 -15.63 32.89 -22.34
C VAL A 6 -15.98 31.50 -22.88
N GLN A 7 -15.57 31.19 -24.12
CA GLN A 7 -15.77 29.87 -24.71
C GLN A 7 -15.00 28.78 -23.97
N VAL A 8 -13.73 29.02 -23.61
CA VAL A 8 -12.93 28.10 -22.80
C VAL A 8 -13.57 27.90 -21.43
N GLY A 9 -14.06 28.96 -20.79
CA GLY A 9 -14.78 28.86 -19.51
C GLY A 9 -16.06 28.04 -19.63
N LEU A 10 -16.86 28.29 -20.67
CA LEU A 10 -18.10 27.56 -20.94
C LEU A 10 -17.88 26.06 -21.24
N LEU A 11 -16.75 25.69 -21.84
CA LEU A 11 -16.39 24.30 -22.07
C LEU A 11 -15.75 23.64 -20.84
N SER A 12 -14.96 24.39 -20.06
CA SER A 12 -14.29 23.85 -18.89
C SER A 12 -15.23 23.56 -17.72
N VAL A 13 -16.29 24.36 -17.55
CA VAL A 13 -17.27 24.15 -16.47
C VAL A 13 -18.01 22.81 -16.57
N PRO A 14 -18.61 22.42 -17.72
CA PRO A 14 -19.24 21.11 -17.82
C PRO A 14 -18.23 19.95 -17.73
N LEU A 15 -17.02 20.10 -18.25
CA LEU A 15 -15.97 19.08 -18.12
C LEU A 15 -15.57 18.90 -16.65
N LEU A 16 -15.41 19.99 -15.91
CA LEU A 16 -15.14 19.95 -14.48
C LEU A 16 -16.33 19.33 -13.70
N ALA A 17 -17.55 19.70 -14.07
CA ALA A 17 -18.75 19.11 -13.46
C ALA A 17 -18.80 17.61 -13.68
N VAL A 18 -18.59 17.13 -14.92
CA VAL A 18 -18.52 15.69 -15.22
C VAL A 18 -17.41 15.02 -14.40
N TYR A 19 -16.21 15.60 -14.36
CA TYR A 19 -15.09 15.07 -13.59
C TYR A 19 -15.41 14.93 -12.09
N LEU A 20 -16.04 15.94 -11.50
CA LEU A 20 -16.41 15.94 -10.08
C LEU A 20 -17.53 14.94 -9.75
N HIS A 21 -18.38 14.61 -10.73
CA HIS A 21 -19.50 13.68 -10.59
C HIS A 21 -19.17 12.24 -11.05
N ILE A 22 -17.93 11.96 -11.51
CA ILE A 22 -17.51 10.57 -11.77
C ILE A 22 -17.60 9.80 -10.45
N PRO A 23 -18.48 8.79 -10.33
CA PRO A 23 -18.60 8.02 -9.10
C PRO A 23 -17.32 7.22 -8.85
N PRO A 24 -16.99 6.93 -7.60
CA PRO A 24 -15.91 5.99 -7.32
C PRO A 24 -16.23 4.63 -7.95
N PRO A 25 -15.22 3.90 -8.44
CA PRO A 25 -15.42 2.58 -9.01
C PRO A 25 -16.04 1.64 -7.96
N LYS A 26 -16.99 0.80 -8.40
CA LYS A 26 -17.55 -0.25 -7.54
C LYS A 26 -16.48 -1.31 -7.32
N LEU A 27 -16.30 -1.73 -6.07
CA LEU A 27 -15.40 -2.82 -5.74
C LEU A 27 -15.93 -4.14 -6.33
N SER A 28 -15.05 -4.96 -6.87
CA SER A 28 -15.39 -6.32 -7.27
C SER A 28 -15.80 -7.17 -6.06
N PRO A 29 -16.60 -8.24 -6.25
CA PRO A 29 -16.96 -9.15 -5.15
C PRO A 29 -15.74 -9.70 -4.42
N ALA A 30 -14.64 -9.98 -5.14
CA ALA A 30 -13.40 -10.48 -4.56
C ALA A 30 -12.73 -9.45 -3.64
N LEU A 31 -12.68 -8.16 -4.05
CA LEU A 31 -12.17 -7.08 -3.21
C LEU A 31 -13.06 -6.78 -2.01
N LEU A 32 -14.38 -6.90 -2.16
CA LEU A 32 -15.32 -6.80 -1.03
C LEU A 32 -15.09 -7.91 -0.02
N SER A 33 -14.91 -9.15 -0.49
CA SER A 33 -14.59 -10.29 0.36
C SER A 33 -13.24 -10.10 1.06
N TRP A 34 -12.20 -9.64 0.35
CA TRP A 34 -10.91 -9.34 0.96
C TRP A 34 -11.01 -8.30 2.06
N ARG A 35 -11.72 -7.21 1.79
CA ARG A 35 -11.94 -6.14 2.76
C ARG A 35 -12.70 -6.61 3.99
N SER A 36 -13.74 -7.44 3.81
CA SER A 36 -14.58 -7.92 4.92
C SER A 36 -13.85 -8.85 5.89
N THR A 37 -12.75 -9.46 5.46
CA THR A 37 -11.90 -10.34 6.29
C THR A 37 -10.72 -9.62 6.93
N GLY A 38 -10.57 -8.32 6.69
CA GLY A 38 -9.54 -7.48 7.29
C GLY A 38 -10.09 -6.59 8.41
N SER A 39 -9.19 -5.85 9.02
CA SER A 39 -9.44 -4.91 10.10
C SER A 39 -8.67 -3.61 9.87
N PHE A 40 -8.88 -2.64 10.75
CA PHE A 40 -8.15 -1.38 10.71
C PHE A 40 -7.48 -1.14 12.06
N PHE A 41 -6.28 -0.56 12.03
CA PHE A 41 -5.67 0.04 13.21
C PHE A 41 -5.34 1.51 12.94
N THR A 42 -5.31 2.31 13.97
CA THR A 42 -5.05 3.76 13.84
C THR A 42 -3.57 4.04 14.03
N TYR A 43 -2.96 4.68 13.05
CA TYR A 43 -1.61 5.22 13.10
C TYR A 43 -1.67 6.74 12.87
N LYS A 44 -1.33 7.57 13.87
CA LYS A 44 -1.37 9.05 13.79
C LYS A 44 -2.65 9.57 13.12
N ASP A 45 -3.81 9.19 13.65
CA ASP A 45 -5.14 9.58 13.14
C ASP A 45 -5.48 9.07 11.73
N GLN A 46 -4.68 8.16 11.17
CA GLN A 46 -4.95 7.49 9.90
C GLN A 46 -5.35 6.04 10.14
N ASN A 47 -6.40 5.59 9.46
CA ASN A 47 -6.85 4.21 9.49
C ASN A 47 -6.05 3.39 8.49
N ILE A 48 -5.33 2.40 8.97
CA ILE A 48 -4.51 1.50 8.18
C ILE A 48 -5.19 0.15 8.13
N PHE A 49 -5.51 -0.28 6.93
CA PHE A 49 -6.10 -1.59 6.69
C PHE A 49 -5.04 -2.69 6.84
N TYR A 50 -5.42 -3.77 7.48
CA TYR A 50 -4.64 -4.99 7.49
C TYR A 50 -5.54 -6.22 7.49
N ARG A 51 -5.02 -7.32 6.98
CA ARG A 51 -5.60 -8.65 7.09
C ARG A 51 -4.70 -9.50 7.94
N ASP A 52 -5.29 -10.25 8.86
CA ASP A 52 -4.59 -11.11 9.81
C ASP A 52 -5.33 -12.43 9.88
N SER A 53 -4.61 -13.52 9.62
CA SER A 53 -5.19 -14.86 9.64
C SER A 53 -4.32 -15.79 10.47
N THR A 54 -4.95 -16.51 11.37
CA THR A 54 -4.34 -17.67 12.03
C THR A 54 -4.26 -18.82 11.03
N GLY A 55 -3.12 -19.48 10.99
CA GLY A 55 -2.84 -20.56 10.05
C GLY A 55 -2.42 -21.87 10.74
N ALA A 56 -1.30 -22.43 10.30
CA ALA A 56 -0.84 -23.77 10.65
C ALA A 56 -0.78 -24.02 12.17
N VAL A 57 -1.45 -25.05 12.62
CA VAL A 57 -1.36 -25.57 14.01
C VAL A 57 -0.03 -26.28 14.15
N GLY A 58 0.73 -25.96 15.22
CA GLY A 58 2.06 -26.54 15.48
C GLY A 58 3.23 -25.73 14.90
N SER A 59 2.99 -24.68 14.12
CA SER A 59 3.99 -23.66 13.79
C SER A 59 3.88 -22.49 14.79
N SER A 60 4.98 -21.80 15.03
CA SER A 60 5.01 -20.50 15.74
C SER A 60 5.42 -19.36 14.80
N ASP A 61 5.66 -19.66 13.55
CA ASP A 61 6.21 -18.71 12.58
C ASP A 61 5.15 -17.68 12.13
N ILE A 62 5.55 -16.42 12.15
CA ILE A 62 4.72 -15.30 11.72
C ILE A 62 5.32 -14.75 10.44
N VAL A 63 4.48 -14.46 9.44
CA VAL A 63 4.90 -13.75 8.22
C VAL A 63 4.11 -12.46 8.06
N VAL A 64 4.83 -11.37 7.77
CA VAL A 64 4.26 -10.06 7.42
C VAL A 64 4.57 -9.79 5.95
N LEU A 65 3.53 -9.43 5.20
CA LEU A 65 3.54 -9.26 3.75
C LEU A 65 3.46 -7.77 3.40
N LEU A 66 4.42 -7.28 2.63
CA LEU A 66 4.55 -5.88 2.23
C LEU A 66 4.37 -5.75 0.72
N HIS A 67 3.28 -5.12 0.29
CA HIS A 67 2.92 -5.01 -1.13
C HIS A 67 3.72 -3.95 -1.89
N GLY A 68 3.57 -3.95 -3.22
CA GLY A 68 4.23 -3.03 -4.13
C GLY A 68 3.43 -1.79 -4.52
N PHE A 69 4.01 -0.98 -5.39
CA PHE A 69 3.37 0.18 -6.01
C PHE A 69 2.84 -0.19 -7.41
N PRO A 70 1.64 0.24 -7.81
CA PRO A 70 0.63 1.03 -7.11
C PRO A 70 -0.54 0.17 -6.56
N THR A 71 -0.25 -0.91 -5.89
CA THR A 71 -1.20 -1.96 -5.53
C THR A 71 -1.63 -1.93 -4.05
N SER A 72 -1.96 -3.08 -3.48
CA SER A 72 -2.43 -3.24 -2.11
C SER A 72 -2.10 -4.64 -1.58
N SER A 73 -2.45 -4.92 -0.33
CA SER A 73 -2.33 -6.26 0.26
C SER A 73 -3.07 -7.35 -0.54
N TYR A 74 -4.00 -6.97 -1.40
CA TYR A 74 -4.70 -7.91 -2.28
C TYR A 74 -3.78 -8.63 -3.27
N ASP A 75 -2.59 -8.12 -3.55
CA ASP A 75 -1.58 -8.81 -4.38
C ASP A 75 -1.28 -10.22 -3.88
N TRP A 76 -1.42 -10.45 -2.58
CA TRP A 76 -1.10 -11.70 -1.92
C TRP A 76 -2.23 -12.74 -1.96
N TYR A 77 -3.41 -12.42 -2.56
CA TYR A 77 -4.59 -13.26 -2.48
C TYR A 77 -4.37 -14.69 -3.04
N LYS A 78 -3.57 -14.80 -4.12
CA LYS A 78 -3.31 -16.11 -4.78
C LYS A 78 -2.46 -17.06 -3.93
N ILE A 79 -1.61 -16.53 -3.07
CA ILE A 79 -0.73 -17.33 -2.22
C ILE A 79 -1.17 -17.37 -0.76
N TRP A 80 -2.25 -16.64 -0.42
CA TRP A 80 -2.73 -16.49 0.95
C TRP A 80 -3.00 -17.83 1.63
N GLU A 81 -3.71 -18.73 0.96
CA GLU A 81 -4.02 -20.05 1.49
C GLU A 81 -2.75 -20.89 1.68
N GLY A 82 -1.84 -20.89 0.72
CA GLY A 82 -0.56 -21.60 0.84
C GLY A 82 0.30 -21.09 2.00
N LEU A 83 0.24 -19.77 2.28
CA LEU A 83 0.94 -19.19 3.43
C LEU A 83 0.28 -19.59 4.76
N THR A 84 -1.06 -19.55 4.85
CA THR A 84 -1.77 -19.98 6.07
C THR A 84 -1.60 -21.48 6.39
N GLN A 85 -1.28 -22.29 5.40
CA GLN A 85 -0.94 -23.71 5.61
C GLN A 85 0.47 -23.92 6.18
N ARG A 86 1.35 -22.93 6.11
CA ARG A 86 2.76 -23.03 6.53
C ARG A 86 3.11 -22.20 7.75
N PHE A 87 2.53 -20.99 7.84
CA PHE A 87 2.79 -20.07 8.94
C PHE A 87 1.67 -20.15 9.96
N HIS A 88 2.01 -20.02 11.22
CA HIS A 88 1.03 -19.87 12.31
C HIS A 88 0.16 -18.63 12.14
N ARG A 89 0.76 -17.54 11.65
CA ARG A 89 0.06 -16.26 11.46
C ARG A 89 0.54 -15.57 10.20
N VAL A 90 -0.40 -15.14 9.39
CA VAL A 90 -0.15 -14.43 8.12
C VAL A 90 -0.80 -13.07 8.20
N ILE A 91 0.00 -12.02 8.05
CA ILE A 91 -0.42 -10.63 8.18
C ILE A 91 -0.03 -9.87 6.92
N ALA A 92 -0.99 -9.16 6.31
CA ALA A 92 -0.72 -8.23 5.22
C ALA A 92 -1.37 -6.88 5.55
N LEU A 93 -0.70 -5.77 5.23
CA LEU A 93 -1.27 -4.44 5.41
C LEU A 93 -1.31 -3.70 4.09
N ASP A 94 -2.19 -2.70 4.01
CA ASP A 94 -2.14 -1.68 2.98
C ASP A 94 -1.33 -0.50 3.51
N PHE A 95 -0.26 -0.13 2.82
CA PHE A 95 0.50 1.07 3.19
C PHE A 95 -0.37 2.32 3.19
N ILE A 96 -0.03 3.31 4.02
CA ILE A 96 -0.71 4.61 3.98
C ILE A 96 -0.61 5.21 2.58
N GLY A 97 -1.73 5.65 2.03
CA GLY A 97 -1.83 6.10 0.64
C GLY A 97 -2.28 5.03 -0.36
N PHE A 98 -2.39 3.76 0.05
CA PHE A 98 -2.72 2.62 -0.82
C PHE A 98 -3.95 1.85 -0.35
N GLY A 99 -4.46 1.00 -1.23
CA GLY A 99 -5.52 0.04 -0.95
C GLY A 99 -6.71 0.61 -0.19
N PHE A 100 -7.06 0.00 0.91
CA PHE A 100 -8.14 0.42 1.81
C PHE A 100 -7.66 1.34 2.94
N SER A 101 -6.35 1.57 3.08
CA SER A 101 -5.81 2.54 4.04
C SER A 101 -6.11 3.97 3.65
N ASP A 102 -6.10 4.87 4.63
CA ASP A 102 -6.33 6.30 4.42
C ASP A 102 -5.28 6.91 3.48
N LYS A 103 -5.71 7.93 2.74
CA LYS A 103 -4.93 8.65 1.72
C LYS A 103 -4.93 10.15 2.01
N PRO A 104 -4.27 10.57 3.13
CA PRO A 104 -4.28 11.97 3.53
C PRO A 104 -3.71 12.88 2.44
N ARG A 105 -4.30 14.07 2.31
CA ARG A 105 -3.83 15.12 1.40
C ARG A 105 -4.12 16.50 2.01
N PRO A 106 -3.13 17.41 2.02
CA PRO A 106 -1.74 17.26 1.59
C PRO A 106 -0.95 16.35 2.53
N HIS A 107 -0.08 15.46 1.98
CA HIS A 107 0.76 14.55 2.77
C HIS A 107 2.06 14.24 2.04
N ARG A 108 3.18 14.17 2.77
CA ARG A 108 4.47 13.75 2.24
C ARG A 108 4.74 12.29 2.62
N TYR A 109 4.40 11.40 1.73
CA TYR A 109 4.68 9.98 1.90
C TYR A 109 6.17 9.69 1.88
N SER A 110 6.64 8.83 2.78
CA SER A 110 8.04 8.42 2.86
C SER A 110 8.19 6.95 3.25
N ILE A 111 9.29 6.34 2.84
CA ILE A 111 9.65 4.97 3.23
C ILE A 111 9.76 4.84 4.76
N PHE A 112 10.33 5.85 5.42
CA PHE A 112 10.45 5.89 6.88
C PHE A 112 9.09 5.86 7.58
N GLU A 113 8.09 6.55 7.03
CA GLU A 113 6.74 6.52 7.57
C GLU A 113 6.09 5.16 7.38
N GLN A 114 6.24 4.54 6.19
CA GLN A 114 5.71 3.19 5.95
C GLN A 114 6.35 2.16 6.91
N ALA A 115 7.66 2.26 7.15
CA ALA A 115 8.32 1.42 8.14
C ALA A 115 7.73 1.65 9.55
N ASN A 116 7.48 2.91 9.95
CA ASN A 116 6.81 3.21 11.22
C ASN A 116 5.40 2.61 11.31
N VAL A 117 4.65 2.60 10.19
CA VAL A 117 3.32 1.97 10.11
C VAL A 117 3.42 0.46 10.34
N VAL A 118 4.40 -0.21 9.70
CA VAL A 118 4.63 -1.66 9.90
C VAL A 118 4.99 -1.97 11.36
N GLU A 119 5.93 -1.23 11.95
CA GLU A 119 6.30 -1.38 13.36
C GLU A 119 5.12 -1.09 14.29
N GLY A 120 4.29 -0.10 13.94
CA GLY A 120 3.06 0.23 14.64
C GLY A 120 2.06 -0.91 14.62
N LEU A 121 1.85 -1.54 13.46
CA LEU A 121 0.98 -2.71 13.32
C LEU A 121 1.48 -3.90 14.14
N VAL A 122 2.77 -4.21 14.06
CA VAL A 122 3.38 -5.31 14.83
C VAL A 122 3.20 -5.12 16.33
N ARG A 123 3.36 -3.90 16.84
CA ARG A 123 3.09 -3.56 18.25
C ARG A 123 1.59 -3.65 18.57
N HIS A 124 0.73 -3.13 17.72
CA HIS A 124 -0.73 -3.20 17.88
C HIS A 124 -1.22 -4.64 18.03
N LEU A 125 -0.62 -5.56 17.28
CA LEU A 125 -0.93 -6.99 17.32
C LEU A 125 -0.25 -7.75 18.48
N GLY A 126 0.51 -7.06 19.34
CA GLY A 126 1.22 -7.68 20.47
C GLY A 126 2.43 -8.54 20.07
N LEU A 127 2.99 -8.31 18.86
CA LEU A 127 4.06 -9.12 18.30
C LEU A 127 5.46 -8.53 18.48
N GLY A 128 5.61 -7.44 19.25
CA GLY A 128 6.88 -6.72 19.40
C GLY A 128 8.05 -7.53 19.93
N HIS A 129 7.80 -8.66 20.59
CA HIS A 129 8.83 -9.56 21.11
C HIS A 129 8.98 -10.86 20.31
N GLN A 130 8.28 -10.99 19.21
CA GLN A 130 8.33 -12.19 18.36
C GLN A 130 9.17 -11.95 17.12
N ARG A 131 9.88 -13.01 16.68
CA ARG A 131 10.61 -12.97 15.42
C ARG A 131 9.66 -13.09 14.24
N ILE A 132 9.80 -12.21 13.26
CA ILE A 132 8.90 -12.07 12.12
C ILE A 132 9.64 -12.39 10.83
N ASN A 133 9.01 -13.17 9.97
CA ASN A 133 9.44 -13.36 8.59
C ASN A 133 8.82 -12.23 7.75
N LEU A 134 9.64 -11.51 6.99
CA LEU A 134 9.17 -10.48 6.06
C LEU A 134 9.17 -11.04 4.64
N LEU A 135 8.05 -10.91 3.95
CA LEU A 135 7.92 -11.19 2.52
C LEU A 135 7.45 -9.91 1.84
N SER A 136 8.21 -9.41 0.91
CA SER A 136 7.96 -8.12 0.28
C SER A 136 8.07 -8.17 -1.24
N HIS A 137 7.48 -7.17 -1.89
CA HIS A 137 7.48 -7.01 -3.33
C HIS A 137 7.60 -5.53 -3.71
N ASP A 138 8.40 -5.20 -4.75
CA ASP A 138 8.53 -3.88 -5.36
C ASP A 138 8.80 -2.77 -4.32
N TYR A 139 7.88 -1.82 -4.13
CA TYR A 139 7.97 -0.75 -3.13
C TYR A 139 8.11 -1.29 -1.69
N GLY A 140 7.46 -2.41 -1.40
CA GLY A 140 7.57 -3.11 -0.12
C GLY A 140 8.98 -3.55 0.20
N ASP A 141 9.81 -3.87 -0.82
CA ASP A 141 11.21 -4.26 -0.61
C ASP A 141 12.04 -3.10 -0.05
N THR A 142 11.79 -1.87 -0.50
CA THR A 142 12.48 -0.70 0.05
C THR A 142 12.08 -0.44 1.51
N VAL A 143 10.80 -0.66 1.85
CA VAL A 143 10.33 -0.57 3.24
C VAL A 143 10.96 -1.68 4.09
N ALA A 144 11.03 -2.91 3.58
CA ALA A 144 11.64 -4.04 4.27
C ALA A 144 13.13 -3.82 4.55
N GLN A 145 13.86 -3.20 3.63
CA GLN A 145 15.27 -2.82 3.82
C GLN A 145 15.45 -1.76 4.91
N GLU A 146 14.55 -0.78 5.00
CA GLU A 146 14.56 0.19 6.10
C GLU A 146 14.30 -0.51 7.45
N LEU A 147 13.36 -1.46 7.50
CA LEU A 147 13.09 -2.26 8.70
C LEU A 147 14.32 -3.10 9.10
N LEU A 148 14.99 -3.73 8.12
CA LEU A 148 16.23 -4.47 8.35
C LEU A 148 17.33 -3.56 8.89
N HIS A 149 17.53 -2.38 8.28
CA HIS A 149 18.50 -1.39 8.76
C HIS A 149 18.25 -1.01 10.22
N ARG A 150 16.99 -0.78 10.61
CA ARG A 150 16.62 -0.48 12.01
C ARG A 150 16.95 -1.64 12.94
N TYR A 151 16.63 -2.85 12.54
CA TYR A 151 16.90 -4.05 13.30
C TYR A 151 18.41 -4.25 13.53
N GLU A 152 19.24 -4.15 12.49
CA GLU A 152 20.69 -4.31 12.56
C GLU A 152 21.36 -3.24 13.44
N HIS A 153 20.80 -2.03 13.47
CA HIS A 153 21.32 -0.92 14.29
C HIS A 153 20.66 -0.84 15.67
N ASN A 154 19.93 -1.89 16.11
CA ASN A 154 19.26 -1.97 17.42
C ASN A 154 18.43 -0.71 17.75
N LYS A 155 17.75 -0.12 16.78
CA LYS A 155 16.89 1.04 16.99
C LYS A 155 15.72 0.65 17.89
N THR A 156 15.46 1.49 18.89
CA THR A 156 14.35 1.27 19.84
C THR A 156 13.02 1.13 19.11
N GLY A 157 12.30 0.04 19.39
CA GLY A 157 11.00 -0.24 18.78
C GLY A 157 11.05 -0.93 17.41
N SER A 158 12.26 -1.30 16.93
CA SER A 158 12.41 -2.11 15.73
C SER A 158 11.80 -3.50 15.91
N ILE A 159 11.30 -4.06 14.82
CA ILE A 159 10.81 -5.45 14.81
C ILE A 159 11.96 -6.43 14.82
N LEU A 160 11.75 -7.61 15.43
CA LEU A 160 12.72 -8.70 15.40
C LEU A 160 12.55 -9.49 14.11
N ILE A 161 13.55 -9.40 13.22
CA ILE A 161 13.49 -10.07 11.92
C ILE A 161 14.09 -11.47 12.03
N ASN A 162 13.35 -12.48 11.59
CA ASN A 162 13.79 -13.87 11.47
C ASN A 162 14.35 -14.13 10.08
N SER A 163 13.60 -13.78 9.05
CA SER A 163 14.00 -13.90 7.65
C SER A 163 13.44 -12.78 6.80
N LEU A 164 14.07 -12.53 5.67
CA LEU A 164 13.68 -11.51 4.71
C LEU A 164 13.67 -12.11 3.31
N CYS A 165 12.53 -12.05 2.64
CA CYS A 165 12.36 -12.44 1.24
C CYS A 165 11.94 -11.21 0.42
N LEU A 166 12.79 -10.79 -0.51
CA LEU A 166 12.59 -9.64 -1.39
C LEU A 166 12.24 -10.12 -2.80
N SER A 167 11.28 -9.49 -3.43
CA SER A 167 10.82 -9.82 -4.78
C SER A 167 10.67 -8.58 -5.66
N ASN A 168 11.50 -8.49 -6.71
CA ASN A 168 11.42 -7.47 -7.76
C ASN A 168 11.48 -6.01 -7.28
N GLY A 169 12.15 -5.74 -6.18
CA GLY A 169 12.35 -4.39 -5.66
C GLY A 169 13.55 -3.68 -6.27
N GLY A 170 13.50 -2.35 -6.25
CA GLY A 170 14.64 -1.50 -6.55
C GLY A 170 15.62 -1.47 -5.38
N ILE A 171 16.49 -2.47 -5.28
CA ILE A 171 17.46 -2.59 -4.18
C ILE A 171 18.63 -1.62 -4.38
N PHE A 172 19.07 -1.46 -5.63
CA PHE A 172 20.20 -0.61 -5.99
C PHE A 172 19.72 0.62 -6.75
N PRO A 173 20.07 1.85 -6.31
CA PRO A 173 19.68 3.08 -6.99
C PRO A 173 20.11 3.11 -8.47
N GLU A 174 21.24 2.49 -8.78
CA GLU A 174 21.83 2.44 -10.13
C GLU A 174 20.97 1.64 -11.12
N THR A 175 20.20 0.69 -10.64
CA THR A 175 19.32 -0.17 -11.45
C THR A 175 17.87 0.26 -11.44
N HIS A 176 17.54 1.33 -10.69
CA HIS A 176 16.17 1.81 -10.57
C HIS A 176 15.80 2.76 -11.70
N TYR A 177 15.08 2.24 -12.69
CA TYR A 177 14.54 3.01 -13.81
C TYR A 177 13.02 3.15 -13.67
N PRO A 178 12.51 4.24 -13.06
CA PRO A 178 11.07 4.42 -12.88
C PRO A 178 10.38 4.56 -14.23
N ARG A 179 9.29 3.84 -14.41
CA ARG A 179 8.46 3.91 -15.63
C ARG A 179 7.86 5.31 -15.77
N PHE A 180 7.56 5.71 -17.01
CA PHE A 180 6.98 7.03 -17.32
C PHE A 180 5.73 7.35 -16.47
N ILE A 181 4.82 6.39 -16.30
CA ILE A 181 3.64 6.52 -15.45
C ILE A 181 4.02 6.78 -13.98
N GLN A 182 5.02 6.09 -13.43
CA GLN A 182 5.48 6.30 -12.06
C GLN A 182 6.02 7.73 -11.88
N LYS A 183 6.74 8.25 -12.87
CA LYS A 183 7.21 9.65 -12.86
C LYS A 183 6.04 10.64 -12.87
N ILE A 184 5.05 10.45 -13.75
CA ILE A 184 3.87 11.32 -13.79
C ILE A 184 3.09 11.27 -12.48
N LEU A 185 2.89 10.11 -11.89
CA LEU A 185 2.16 9.96 -10.63
C LEU A 185 2.91 10.60 -9.45
N LYS A 186 4.25 10.55 -9.47
CA LYS A 186 5.09 11.16 -8.44
C LYS A 186 5.21 12.68 -8.62
N ASP A 187 5.51 13.13 -9.85
CA ASP A 187 5.96 14.51 -10.12
C ASP A 187 4.88 15.33 -10.85
N GLY A 188 3.74 14.75 -11.18
CA GLY A 188 2.69 15.35 -12.01
C GLY A 188 1.87 16.46 -11.36
N GLY A 189 2.17 16.88 -10.13
CA GLY A 189 1.53 18.00 -9.46
C GLY A 189 -0.01 17.93 -9.49
N LEU A 190 -0.65 18.96 -10.03
CA LEU A 190 -2.12 19.04 -10.15
C LEU A 190 -2.71 18.02 -11.13
N LEU A 191 -1.94 17.48 -12.06
CA LEU A 191 -2.39 16.47 -13.02
C LEU A 191 -2.43 15.06 -12.41
N SER A 192 -1.59 14.77 -11.44
CA SER A 192 -1.50 13.45 -10.81
C SER A 192 -2.85 12.96 -10.25
N PRO A 193 -3.63 13.75 -9.47
CA PRO A 193 -4.94 13.32 -8.99
C PRO A 193 -5.96 13.05 -10.11
N ILE A 194 -5.89 13.82 -11.19
CA ILE A 194 -6.78 13.66 -12.35
C ILE A 194 -6.48 12.34 -13.05
N ILE A 195 -5.21 12.09 -13.33
CA ILE A 195 -4.75 10.86 -13.98
C ILE A 195 -5.10 9.65 -13.13
N LEU A 196 -4.84 9.68 -11.81
CA LEU A 196 -5.20 8.60 -10.90
C LEU A 196 -6.71 8.30 -10.89
N ARG A 197 -7.55 9.34 -10.90
CA ARG A 197 -9.00 9.15 -10.92
C ARG A 197 -9.48 8.51 -12.22
N LEU A 198 -8.93 8.94 -13.35
CA LEU A 198 -9.23 8.36 -14.65
C LEU A 198 -8.71 6.92 -14.76
N MET A 199 -7.50 6.65 -14.30
CA MET A 199 -6.95 5.29 -14.28
C MET A 199 -7.79 4.36 -13.41
N ASN A 200 -8.19 4.78 -12.21
CA ASN A 200 -9.07 3.99 -11.35
C ASN A 200 -10.41 3.69 -12.04
N PHE A 201 -10.99 4.67 -12.71
CA PHE A 201 -12.27 4.47 -13.40
C PHE A 201 -12.17 3.53 -14.59
N PHE A 202 -11.11 3.64 -15.41
CA PHE A 202 -11.01 2.86 -16.65
C PHE A 202 -10.31 1.51 -16.50
N PHE A 203 -9.34 1.39 -15.61
CA PHE A 203 -8.45 0.23 -15.55
C PHE A 203 -8.61 -0.63 -14.30
N PHE A 204 -8.85 -0.03 -13.13
CA PHE A 204 -8.87 -0.77 -11.86
C PHE A 204 -10.27 -1.12 -11.35
N SER A 205 -11.33 -0.57 -11.95
CA SER A 205 -12.71 -0.88 -11.57
C SER A 205 -13.25 -2.15 -12.20
N ARG A 206 -12.55 -2.72 -13.18
CA ARG A 206 -12.98 -3.87 -13.98
C ARG A 206 -12.19 -5.16 -13.71
N GLY A 207 -11.34 -5.17 -12.70
CA GLY A 207 -10.58 -6.34 -12.28
C GLY A 207 -11.39 -7.32 -11.43
#